data_9beacce910e123014fa383083d2618ea
#
_entry.id   9beacce910e123014fa383083d2618ea
#
_cell.length_a   1.000
_cell.length_b   1.000
_cell.length_c   1.000
_cell.angle_alpha   90.00
_cell.angle_beta   90.00
_cell.angle_gamma   90.00
#
_symmetry.space_group_name_H-M   'P 1'
#
loop_
_entity.id
_entity.type
_entity.pdbx_description
1 polymer ?
#
loop_
_entity_poly.entity_id
_entity_poly.type
_entity_poly.pdbx_seq_one_letter_code
_entity_poly.pdbx_strand_id
1 'polypeptide(L)'
;LPYEMGLIKNKYIGRTFIQPSQELREKGVRMKLSAVRSIVRGKRVVLVDDSIVRGTTSRRIVTMLKEAGATEVHVRIASPPMISPCFYGVDTSTYDELISARKNPEGVCKEIGADSLVFLSPESLLKAGSRKELCMACFTGRYPTALYQSPEEANKDVKC
;
A
#
# COMPACT_ATOMS: atom_id res chain seq x y z
N LEU A 1 8.42 -21.02 -0.89
CA LEU A 1 7.07 -21.03 -0.31
C LEU A 1 6.07 -21.42 -1.38
N PRO A 2 5.07 -22.27 -1.08
CA PRO A 2 4.01 -22.58 -2.03
C PRO A 2 3.16 -21.33 -2.31
N TYR A 3 2.77 -21.15 -3.59
CA TYR A 3 1.85 -20.10 -4.01
C TYR A 3 0.43 -20.65 -4.04
N GLU A 4 -0.50 -19.91 -3.42
CA GLU A 4 -1.90 -20.27 -3.33
C GLU A 4 -2.80 -19.05 -3.56
N MET A 5 -3.96 -19.26 -4.16
CA MET A 5 -4.98 -18.23 -4.37
C MET A 5 -5.82 -18.00 -3.10
N GLY A 6 -5.17 -17.58 -2.01
CA GLY A 6 -5.81 -17.34 -0.71
C GLY A 6 -6.77 -16.15 -0.69
N LEU A 7 -6.68 -15.26 -1.69
CA LEU A 7 -7.56 -14.11 -1.89
C LEU A 7 -8.15 -14.15 -3.30
N ILE A 8 -9.45 -13.94 -3.41
CA ILE A 8 -10.17 -13.85 -4.69
C ILE A 8 -10.72 -12.43 -4.85
N LYS A 9 -10.48 -11.83 -6.02
CA LYS A 9 -11.04 -10.54 -6.41
C LYS A 9 -12.31 -10.72 -7.22
N ASN A 10 -13.39 -10.07 -6.80
CA ASN A 10 -14.61 -9.99 -7.60
C ASN A 10 -14.38 -9.03 -8.79
N LYS A 11 -14.40 -9.59 -10.00
CA LYS A 11 -14.17 -8.86 -11.25
C LYS A 11 -15.30 -7.89 -11.64
N TYR A 12 -16.51 -8.11 -11.12
CA TYR A 12 -17.69 -7.30 -11.44
C TYR A 12 -17.76 -5.99 -10.63
N ILE A 13 -16.90 -5.80 -9.63
CA ILE A 13 -16.86 -4.58 -8.82
C ILE A 13 -15.73 -3.70 -9.29
N GLY A 14 -16.07 -2.56 -9.88
CA GLY A 14 -15.13 -1.56 -10.40
C GLY A 14 -14.28 -0.87 -9.32
N ARG A 15 -13.56 0.18 -9.70
CA ARG A 15 -12.74 0.98 -8.77
C ARG A 15 -13.62 1.65 -7.73
N THR A 16 -13.44 1.30 -6.44
CA THR A 16 -14.22 1.82 -5.31
C THR A 16 -13.78 3.21 -4.83
N PHE A 17 -12.74 3.80 -5.44
CA PHE A 17 -12.20 5.11 -5.07
C PHE A 17 -13.12 6.30 -5.38
N ILE A 18 -14.17 6.10 -6.20
CA ILE A 18 -15.09 7.17 -6.67
C ILE A 18 -16.34 7.28 -5.77
N GLN A 19 -16.45 6.51 -4.69
CA GLN A 19 -17.65 6.54 -3.85
C GLN A 19 -17.56 7.65 -2.79
N PRO A 20 -18.63 8.47 -2.63
CA PRO A 20 -18.58 9.70 -1.83
C PRO A 20 -18.55 9.50 -0.32
N SER A 21 -18.90 8.32 0.22
CA SER A 21 -18.88 8.07 1.66
C SER A 21 -17.90 6.99 2.08
N GLN A 22 -17.36 7.12 3.31
CA GLN A 22 -16.45 6.16 3.93
C GLN A 22 -17.10 4.76 4.06
N GLU A 23 -18.38 4.71 4.48
CA GLU A 23 -19.12 3.45 4.64
C GLU A 23 -19.34 2.71 3.33
N LEU A 24 -19.62 3.44 2.23
CA LEU A 24 -19.76 2.84 0.90
C LEU A 24 -18.42 2.35 0.36
N ARG A 25 -17.31 3.05 0.66
CA ARG A 25 -15.96 2.58 0.36
C ARG A 25 -15.62 1.30 1.12
N GLU A 26 -16.02 1.23 2.40
CA GLU A 26 -15.80 0.05 3.23
C GLU A 26 -16.63 -1.16 2.76
N LYS A 27 -17.90 -0.98 2.44
CA LYS A 27 -18.75 -2.03 1.83
C LYS A 27 -18.21 -2.48 0.46
N GLY A 28 -17.78 -1.53 -0.37
CA GLY A 28 -17.22 -1.80 -1.70
C GLY A 28 -15.95 -2.66 -1.66
N VAL A 29 -15.07 -2.48 -0.68
CA VAL A 29 -13.88 -3.35 -0.53
C VAL A 29 -14.28 -4.74 -0.01
N ARG A 30 -15.30 -4.88 0.88
CA ARG A 30 -15.81 -6.21 1.31
C ARG A 30 -16.36 -7.03 0.17
N MET A 31 -16.99 -6.38 -0.80
CA MET A 31 -17.50 -7.07 -1.99
C MET A 31 -16.42 -7.37 -3.02
N LYS A 32 -15.28 -6.66 -2.96
CA LYS A 32 -14.21 -6.73 -3.96
C LYS A 32 -13.20 -7.85 -3.72
N LEU A 33 -12.91 -8.16 -2.45
CA LEU A 33 -11.95 -9.18 -2.05
C LEU A 33 -12.59 -10.14 -1.07
N SER A 34 -12.32 -11.43 -1.22
CA SER A 34 -12.74 -12.49 -0.31
C SER A 34 -11.58 -13.43 -0.02
N ALA A 35 -11.41 -13.79 1.25
CA ALA A 35 -10.43 -14.80 1.65
C ALA A 35 -10.99 -16.21 1.46
N VAL A 36 -10.21 -17.11 0.89
CA VAL A 36 -10.55 -18.53 0.71
C VAL A 36 -10.20 -19.28 1.99
N ARG A 37 -11.18 -19.48 2.87
CA ARG A 37 -10.98 -20.09 4.19
C ARG A 37 -10.27 -21.43 4.14
N SER A 38 -10.61 -22.32 3.19
CA SER A 38 -9.99 -23.63 3.04
C SER A 38 -8.49 -23.59 2.77
N ILE A 39 -8.01 -22.51 2.17
CA ILE A 39 -6.58 -22.29 1.86
C ILE A 39 -5.88 -21.62 3.04
N VAL A 40 -6.54 -20.66 3.70
CA VAL A 40 -5.92 -19.74 4.67
C VAL A 40 -5.96 -20.26 6.10
N ARG A 41 -7.00 -21.02 6.48
CA ARG A 41 -7.24 -21.46 7.85
C ARG A 41 -6.09 -22.30 8.42
N GLY A 42 -5.59 -21.91 9.59
CA GLY A 42 -4.50 -22.56 10.30
C GLY A 42 -3.13 -22.36 9.67
N LYS A 43 -3.00 -21.47 8.68
CA LYS A 43 -1.75 -21.20 7.96
C LYS A 43 -1.09 -19.90 8.43
N ARG A 44 0.23 -19.86 8.35
CA ARG A 44 1.04 -18.65 8.32
C ARG A 44 1.06 -18.15 6.87
N VAL A 45 0.52 -16.97 6.64
CA VAL A 45 0.31 -16.41 5.29
C VAL A 45 1.34 -15.34 4.99
N VAL A 46 1.99 -15.41 3.84
CA VAL A 46 2.75 -14.29 3.27
C VAL A 46 1.86 -13.60 2.24
N LEU A 47 1.45 -12.37 2.55
CA LEU A 47 0.72 -11.49 1.64
C LEU A 47 1.72 -10.62 0.88
N VAL A 48 1.69 -10.69 -0.46
CA VAL A 48 2.49 -9.82 -1.34
C VAL A 48 1.55 -8.79 -1.97
N ASP A 49 1.91 -7.51 -1.90
CA ASP A 49 1.16 -6.41 -2.49
C ASP A 49 2.12 -5.42 -3.17
N ASP A 50 1.62 -4.55 -4.04
CA ASP A 50 2.45 -3.62 -4.81
C ASP A 50 2.95 -2.44 -3.96
N SER A 51 2.07 -1.80 -3.19
CA SER A 51 2.39 -0.58 -2.43
C SER A 51 1.44 -0.36 -1.25
N ILE A 52 1.90 0.42 -0.24
CA ILE A 52 1.05 0.95 0.84
C ILE A 52 1.07 2.46 0.77
N VAL A 53 -0.10 3.07 0.57
CA VAL A 53 -0.30 4.53 0.60
C VAL A 53 -0.88 4.95 1.96
N ARG A 54 -2.18 4.72 2.17
CA ARG A 54 -2.90 5.07 3.41
C ARG A 54 -2.94 3.95 4.46
N GLY A 55 -2.61 2.73 4.09
CA GLY A 55 -2.67 1.54 4.95
C GLY A 55 -4.07 0.96 5.16
N THR A 56 -5.15 1.65 4.77
CA THR A 56 -6.54 1.22 4.99
C THR A 56 -6.88 -0.09 4.26
N THR A 57 -6.46 -0.24 3.01
CA THR A 57 -6.64 -1.46 2.22
C THR A 57 -5.86 -2.62 2.83
N SER A 58 -4.59 -2.40 3.16
CA SER A 58 -3.71 -3.43 3.74
C SER A 58 -4.23 -3.91 5.10
N ARG A 59 -4.65 -2.98 5.99
CA ARG A 59 -5.31 -3.31 7.27
C ARG A 59 -6.50 -4.23 7.06
N ARG A 60 -7.33 -3.91 6.09
CA ARG A 60 -8.53 -4.67 5.82
C ARG A 60 -8.25 -6.07 5.29
N ILE A 61 -7.27 -6.21 4.39
CA ILE A 61 -6.84 -7.51 3.87
C ILE A 61 -6.28 -8.36 5.00
N VAL A 62 -5.42 -7.79 5.85
CA VAL A 62 -4.87 -8.48 7.02
C VAL A 62 -5.98 -8.94 7.96
N THR A 63 -6.94 -8.07 8.30
CA THR A 63 -8.09 -8.41 9.13
C THR A 63 -8.90 -9.56 8.51
N MET A 64 -9.21 -9.48 7.22
CA MET A 64 -9.95 -10.51 6.49
C MET A 64 -9.25 -11.87 6.53
N LEU A 65 -7.92 -11.90 6.37
CA LEU A 65 -7.12 -13.12 6.42
C LEU A 65 -7.14 -13.72 7.84
N LYS A 66 -7.00 -12.89 8.88
CA LYS A 66 -7.09 -13.33 10.29
C LYS A 66 -8.50 -13.84 10.63
N GLU A 67 -9.55 -13.17 10.18
CA GLU A 67 -10.94 -13.63 10.33
C GLU A 67 -11.21 -14.94 9.57
N ALA A 68 -10.51 -15.17 8.46
CA ALA A 68 -10.58 -16.44 7.73
C ALA A 68 -9.81 -17.58 8.42
N GLY A 69 -9.07 -17.28 9.49
CA GLY A 69 -8.38 -18.24 10.34
C GLY A 69 -6.89 -18.38 10.07
N ALA A 70 -6.23 -17.39 9.41
CA ALA A 70 -4.77 -17.34 9.35
C ALA A 70 -4.19 -17.20 10.77
N THR A 71 -3.14 -17.96 11.08
CA THR A 71 -2.44 -17.88 12.37
C THR A 71 -1.50 -16.69 12.43
N GLU A 72 -0.86 -16.37 11.32
CA GLU A 72 0.01 -15.21 11.15
C GLU A 72 -0.16 -14.63 9.74
N VAL A 73 -0.01 -13.31 9.60
CA VAL A 73 -0.04 -12.61 8.31
C VAL A 73 1.21 -11.74 8.18
N HIS A 74 2.09 -12.14 7.29
CA HIS A 74 3.35 -11.48 6.99
C HIS A 74 3.23 -10.70 5.69
N VAL A 75 3.32 -9.38 5.73
CA VAL A 75 3.14 -8.50 4.56
C VAL A 75 4.48 -8.19 3.90
N ARG A 76 4.53 -8.33 2.58
CA ARG A 76 5.70 -8.04 1.74
C ARG A 76 5.28 -7.09 0.62
N ILE A 77 5.86 -5.91 0.60
CA ILE A 77 5.51 -4.85 -0.34
C ILE A 77 6.59 -4.72 -1.41
N ALA A 78 6.17 -4.78 -2.68
CA ALA A 78 7.06 -4.74 -3.84
C ALA A 78 7.57 -3.33 -4.18
N SER A 79 7.27 -2.33 -3.36
CA SER A 79 7.83 -0.98 -3.46
C SER A 79 8.52 -0.57 -2.17
N PRO A 80 9.40 0.46 -2.19
CA PRO A 80 9.83 1.15 -0.99
C PRO A 80 8.67 1.88 -0.29
N PRO A 81 8.84 2.30 0.99
CA PRO A 81 7.87 3.16 1.66
C PRO A 81 7.65 4.45 0.88
N MET A 82 6.38 4.81 0.64
CA MET A 82 6.03 6.10 0.03
C MET A 82 6.05 7.17 1.10
N ILE A 83 7.08 8.03 1.08
CA ILE A 83 7.33 9.07 2.10
C ILE A 83 7.03 10.48 1.61
N SER A 84 6.84 10.65 0.30
CA SER A 84 6.59 11.96 -0.33
C SER A 84 5.49 11.88 -1.37
N PRO A 85 4.70 12.96 -1.57
CA PRO A 85 3.67 13.03 -2.60
C PRO A 85 4.23 12.86 -4.01
N CYS A 86 3.37 12.56 -4.97
CA CYS A 86 3.72 12.56 -6.40
C CYS A 86 3.11 13.80 -7.07
N PHE A 87 3.95 14.56 -7.80
CA PHE A 87 3.52 15.72 -8.59
C PHE A 87 3.56 15.44 -10.09
N TYR A 88 3.78 14.18 -10.50
CA TYR A 88 3.98 13.78 -11.89
C TYR A 88 2.92 12.81 -12.42
N GLY A 89 1.74 12.76 -11.77
CA GLY A 89 0.57 12.05 -12.29
C GLY A 89 0.09 10.83 -11.50
N VAL A 90 0.72 10.48 -10.38
CA VAL A 90 0.16 9.51 -9.43
C VAL A 90 -0.71 10.25 -8.41
N ASP A 91 -1.93 9.79 -8.18
CA ASP A 91 -2.88 10.39 -7.23
C ASP A 91 -2.49 10.12 -5.77
N THR A 92 -1.42 10.77 -5.34
CA THR A 92 -0.90 10.79 -3.95
C THR A 92 -0.41 12.20 -3.66
N SER A 93 -1.35 13.15 -3.54
CA SER A 93 -1.04 14.58 -3.62
C SER A 93 -0.64 15.23 -2.29
N THR A 94 -0.86 14.56 -1.14
CA THR A 94 -0.58 15.16 0.18
C THR A 94 0.18 14.22 1.10
N TYR A 95 1.00 14.80 1.99
CA TYR A 95 1.75 14.06 3.02
C TYR A 95 0.83 13.37 4.03
N ASP A 96 -0.32 13.95 4.34
CA ASP A 96 -1.29 13.41 5.30
C ASP A 96 -1.89 12.08 4.86
N GLU A 97 -1.93 11.83 3.56
CA GLU A 97 -2.39 10.56 2.99
C GLU A 97 -1.36 9.44 3.09
N LEU A 98 -0.09 9.78 3.26
CA LEU A 98 1.02 8.83 3.25
C LEU A 98 1.30 8.30 4.66
N ILE A 99 0.93 7.06 4.93
CA ILE A 99 1.18 6.44 6.25
C ILE A 99 2.69 6.38 6.55
N SER A 100 3.53 6.12 5.55
CA SER A 100 4.98 6.02 5.70
C SER A 100 5.70 7.36 5.78
N ALA A 101 5.03 8.48 5.51
CA ALA A 101 5.55 9.82 5.80
C ALA A 101 5.49 10.13 7.31
N ARG A 102 4.57 9.46 8.04
CA ARG A 102 4.30 9.74 9.47
C ARG A 102 4.76 8.62 10.40
N LYS A 103 4.97 7.42 9.88
CA LYS A 103 5.30 6.23 10.65
C LYS A 103 6.45 5.46 10.00
N ASN A 104 7.34 4.94 10.84
CA ASN A 104 8.34 3.98 10.41
C ASN A 104 7.68 2.62 10.06
N PRO A 105 8.40 1.69 9.41
CA PRO A 105 7.84 0.40 9.01
C PRO A 105 7.21 -0.40 10.15
N GLU A 106 7.76 -0.34 11.37
CA GLU A 106 7.20 -1.00 12.56
C GLU A 106 5.86 -0.39 12.96
N GLY A 107 5.74 0.94 12.93
CA GLY A 107 4.49 1.67 13.18
C GLY A 107 3.42 1.36 12.14
N VAL A 108 3.81 1.26 10.86
CA VAL A 108 2.90 0.83 9.78
C VAL A 108 2.44 -0.60 10.00
N CYS A 109 3.35 -1.52 10.34
CA CYS A 109 3.06 -2.92 10.63
C CYS A 109 2.00 -3.06 11.73
N LYS A 110 2.19 -2.35 12.84
CA LYS A 110 1.22 -2.31 13.96
C LYS A 110 -0.13 -1.76 13.51
N GLU A 111 -0.14 -0.70 12.73
CA GLU A 111 -1.37 -0.06 12.28
C GLU A 111 -2.19 -0.95 11.34
N ILE A 112 -1.56 -1.67 10.43
CA ILE A 112 -2.25 -2.62 9.54
C ILE A 112 -2.59 -3.93 10.23
N GLY A 113 -2.08 -4.19 11.44
CA GLY A 113 -2.34 -5.39 12.24
C GLY A 113 -1.62 -6.64 11.74
N ALA A 114 -0.53 -6.47 10.96
CA ALA A 114 0.29 -7.57 10.45
C ALA A 114 1.27 -8.08 11.51
N ASP A 115 1.67 -9.35 11.39
CA ASP A 115 2.67 -9.96 12.28
C ASP A 115 4.10 -9.58 11.85
N SER A 116 4.31 -9.27 10.57
CA SER A 116 5.51 -8.60 10.09
C SER A 116 5.26 -7.85 8.79
N LEU A 117 6.03 -6.78 8.57
CA LEU A 117 5.99 -5.97 7.35
C LEU A 117 7.42 -5.73 6.85
N VAL A 118 7.63 -5.96 5.56
CA VAL A 118 8.89 -5.61 4.87
C VAL A 118 8.56 -4.95 3.55
N PHE A 119 9.20 -3.81 3.31
CA PHE A 119 9.18 -3.12 2.02
C PHE A 119 10.41 -3.50 1.19
N LEU A 120 10.30 -3.44 -0.13
CA LEU A 120 11.44 -3.52 -1.01
C LEU A 120 12.34 -2.29 -0.81
N SER A 121 13.66 -2.45 -0.88
CA SER A 121 14.55 -1.28 -0.80
C SER A 121 14.58 -0.50 -2.13
N PRO A 122 14.89 0.81 -2.11
CA PRO A 122 15.05 1.60 -3.34
C PRO A 122 16.06 0.96 -4.31
N GLU A 123 17.18 0.45 -3.81
CA GLU A 123 18.23 -0.19 -4.61
C GLU A 123 17.72 -1.49 -5.26
N SER A 124 16.92 -2.26 -4.51
CA SER A 124 16.33 -3.50 -5.03
C SER A 124 15.27 -3.23 -6.08
N LEU A 125 14.50 -2.14 -5.93
CA LEU A 125 13.54 -1.71 -6.94
C LEU A 125 14.23 -1.32 -8.25
N LEU A 126 15.33 -0.55 -8.18
CA LEU A 126 16.13 -0.18 -9.35
C LEU A 126 16.73 -1.41 -10.06
N LYS A 127 17.23 -2.38 -9.30
CA LYS A 127 17.73 -3.65 -9.85
C LYS A 127 16.63 -4.43 -10.56
N ALA A 128 15.44 -4.52 -9.97
CA ALA A 128 14.30 -5.25 -10.54
C ALA A 128 13.77 -4.57 -11.82
N GLY A 129 13.79 -3.24 -11.89
CA GLY A 129 13.29 -2.46 -13.00
C GLY A 129 14.16 -2.51 -14.26
N SER A 130 15.36 -3.08 -14.21
CA SER A 130 16.33 -3.18 -15.33
C SER A 130 16.63 -1.82 -16.02
N ARG A 131 16.28 -0.71 -15.39
CA ARG A 131 16.49 0.67 -15.89
C ARG A 131 17.21 1.48 -14.83
N LYS A 132 18.21 2.26 -15.25
CA LYS A 132 18.99 3.14 -14.37
C LYS A 132 18.26 4.45 -14.04
N GLU A 133 17.29 4.84 -14.86
CA GLU A 133 16.57 6.13 -14.78
C GLU A 133 15.09 5.91 -14.49
N LEU A 134 14.78 5.61 -13.22
CA LEU A 134 13.41 5.57 -12.72
C LEU A 134 13.18 6.76 -11.79
N CYS A 135 12.02 7.41 -11.91
CA CYS A 135 11.61 8.40 -10.93
C CYS A 135 11.39 7.72 -9.58
N MET A 136 12.14 8.15 -8.56
CA MET A 136 12.10 7.62 -7.20
C MET A 136 11.62 8.68 -6.19
N ALA A 137 11.04 9.80 -6.68
CA ALA A 137 10.71 10.96 -5.85
C ALA A 137 9.80 10.63 -4.67
N CYS A 138 8.74 9.85 -4.87
CA CYS A 138 7.82 9.47 -3.80
C CYS A 138 8.45 8.57 -2.73
N PHE A 139 9.57 7.90 -3.03
CA PHE A 139 10.30 7.04 -2.09
C PHE A 139 11.49 7.71 -1.43
N THR A 140 12.04 8.78 -2.04
CA THR A 140 13.29 9.41 -1.60
C THR A 140 13.13 10.87 -1.19
N GLY A 141 12.02 11.53 -1.56
CA GLY A 141 11.81 12.97 -1.41
C GLY A 141 12.65 13.82 -2.37
N ARG A 142 13.37 13.21 -3.32
CA ARG A 142 14.17 13.93 -4.31
C ARG A 142 13.45 14.00 -5.63
N TYR A 143 12.98 15.19 -5.98
CA TYR A 143 12.23 15.43 -7.20
C TYR A 143 13.16 15.80 -8.37
N PRO A 144 12.86 15.33 -9.61
CA PRO A 144 13.68 15.64 -10.78
C PRO A 144 13.58 17.09 -11.24
N THR A 145 12.60 17.86 -10.76
CA THR A 145 12.45 19.29 -11.04
C THR A 145 12.65 20.13 -9.77
N ALA A 146 13.22 21.33 -9.90
CA ALA A 146 13.54 22.22 -8.78
C ALA A 146 12.29 22.71 -8.02
N LEU A 147 11.11 22.74 -8.67
CA LEU A 147 9.86 23.28 -8.14
C LEU A 147 9.33 22.50 -6.91
N TYR A 148 9.73 21.25 -6.71
CA TYR A 148 9.15 20.36 -5.70
C TYR A 148 10.19 19.75 -4.74
N GLN A 149 11.32 20.44 -4.54
CA GLN A 149 12.40 19.92 -3.70
C GLN A 149 12.21 20.16 -2.19
N SER A 150 11.28 21.04 -1.79
CA SER A 150 10.96 21.27 -0.38
C SER A 150 9.50 20.89 -0.04
N PRO A 151 9.25 20.32 1.17
CA PRO A 151 7.91 20.04 1.66
C PRO A 151 7.01 21.28 1.77
N GLU A 152 7.63 22.45 2.02
CA GLU A 152 6.94 23.73 2.16
C GLU A 152 6.44 24.28 0.82
N GLU A 153 7.14 24.03 -0.26
CA GLU A 153 6.76 24.43 -1.62
C GLU A 153 5.68 23.53 -2.19
N ALA A 154 5.72 22.24 -1.88
CA ALA A 154 4.72 21.27 -2.30
C ALA A 154 3.30 21.57 -1.74
N ASN A 155 3.20 22.21 -0.57
CA ASN A 155 1.92 22.57 0.05
C ASN A 155 1.33 23.92 -0.45
N LYS A 156 2.12 24.74 -1.14
CA LYS A 156 1.63 26.05 -1.60
C LYS A 156 0.79 25.95 -2.88
N ASP A 157 1.06 24.98 -3.74
CA ASP A 157 0.41 24.85 -5.05
C ASP A 157 -0.83 23.94 -5.07
N VAL A 158 -1.21 23.34 -3.93
CA VAL A 158 -2.41 22.46 -3.82
C VAL A 158 -3.66 23.21 -3.36
N LYS A 159 -3.65 24.54 -3.35
CA LYS A 159 -4.86 25.35 -3.14
C LYS A 159 -5.44 25.77 -4.50
N CYS A 160 -6.15 24.86 -5.13
CA CYS A 160 -7.17 25.15 -6.11
C CYS A 160 -8.51 24.60 -5.63
#